data_ca7b5f91db1d796a5b411536a325d9cb
#
_entry.id   ca7b5f91db1d796a5b411536a325d9cb
#
_cell.length_a   1.000
_cell.length_b   1.000
_cell.length_c   1.000
_cell.angle_alpha   90.00
_cell.angle_beta   90.00
_cell.angle_gamma   90.00
#
_symmetry.space_group_name_H-M   'P 1'
#
loop_
_entity.id
_entity.type
_entity.pdbx_description
1 polymer ?
#
loop_
_entity_poly.entity_id
_entity_poly.type
_entity_poly.pdbx_seq_one_letter_code
_entity_poly.pdbx_strand_id
1 'polypeptide(L)'
;FFMHEDIGLRLIEKARALGVRNICIHKGIPFGRRSYQHSLCDDIGRVARQYPDVNFLIYHSGFVPGAIEGPYDPGRGEGVDLLIRSLQENGIGPGSNVYAELGSTWRFVMRDPDQAAHILGKLMRYMGEDNVLWGSDSIWYGSPQDQIQAFRSFQISERLQEAHGYPAMTPLRRAKIFGLNAAKVYD
;
A
#
# COMPACT_ATOMS: atom_id res chain seq x y z
N PHE A 1 -3.18 -18.68 0.92
CA PHE A 1 -3.58 -18.56 2.34
C PHE A 1 -3.61 -17.10 2.76
N PHE A 2 -4.41 -16.80 3.75
CA PHE A 2 -4.36 -15.52 4.45
C PHE A 2 -3.27 -15.53 5.54
N MET A 3 -2.74 -14.36 5.87
CA MET A 3 -1.66 -14.25 6.85
C MET A 3 -2.12 -14.61 8.29
N HIS A 4 -3.43 -14.52 8.58
CA HIS A 4 -3.99 -14.92 9.87
C HIS A 4 -4.36 -16.42 9.99
N GLU A 5 -4.19 -17.20 8.92
CA GLU A 5 -4.33 -18.67 8.96
C GLU A 5 -3.08 -19.34 9.52
N ASP A 6 -3.17 -20.60 9.93
CA ASP A 6 -2.07 -21.35 10.58
C ASP A 6 -0.76 -21.30 9.79
N ILE A 7 -0.83 -21.38 8.45
CA ILE A 7 0.37 -21.31 7.59
C ILE A 7 0.98 -19.91 7.65
N GLY A 8 0.17 -18.86 7.56
CA GLY A 8 0.60 -17.47 7.66
C GLY A 8 1.22 -17.17 9.03
N LEU A 9 0.55 -17.58 10.10
CA LEU A 9 1.05 -17.38 11.47
C LEU A 9 2.38 -18.10 11.69
N ARG A 10 2.52 -19.35 11.22
CA ARG A 10 3.79 -20.08 11.29
C ARG A 10 4.90 -19.43 10.47
N LEU A 11 4.59 -18.83 9.33
CA LEU A 11 5.54 -18.03 8.53
C LEU A 11 6.05 -16.84 9.33
N ILE A 12 5.14 -16.07 9.94
CA ILE A 12 5.47 -14.89 10.75
C ILE A 12 6.36 -15.31 11.95
N GLU A 13 5.97 -16.34 12.70
CA GLU A 13 6.74 -16.82 13.84
C GLU A 13 8.13 -17.34 13.43
N LYS A 14 8.23 -18.03 12.29
CA LYS A 14 9.50 -18.47 11.76
C LYS A 14 10.40 -17.29 11.36
N ALA A 15 9.85 -16.27 10.71
CA ALA A 15 10.56 -15.05 10.35
C ALA A 15 11.10 -14.35 11.60
N ARG A 16 10.28 -14.17 12.63
CA ARG A 16 10.66 -13.58 13.92
C ARG A 16 11.79 -14.36 14.61
N ALA A 17 11.68 -15.70 14.66
CA ALA A 17 12.71 -16.56 15.24
C ALA A 17 14.06 -16.47 14.52
N LEU A 18 14.06 -16.10 13.23
CA LEU A 18 15.26 -15.87 12.43
C LEU A 18 15.74 -14.40 12.45
N GLY A 19 15.10 -13.53 13.22
CA GLY A 19 15.41 -12.09 13.27
C GLY A 19 14.93 -11.30 12.06
N VAL A 20 14.11 -11.90 11.19
CA VAL A 20 13.50 -11.19 10.04
C VAL A 20 12.34 -10.34 10.53
N ARG A 21 12.46 -9.02 10.33
CA ARG A 21 11.47 -8.05 10.79
C ARG A 21 10.57 -7.54 9.67
N ASN A 22 10.99 -7.63 8.43
CA ASN A 22 10.25 -7.13 7.27
C ASN A 22 9.64 -8.31 6.51
N ILE A 23 8.31 -8.38 6.46
CA ILE A 23 7.57 -9.40 5.73
C ILE A 23 6.85 -8.71 4.56
N CYS A 24 7.27 -9.03 3.34
CA CYS A 24 6.67 -8.54 2.12
C CYS A 24 5.54 -9.47 1.70
N ILE A 25 4.35 -8.90 1.44
CA ILE A 25 3.15 -9.66 1.12
C ILE A 25 2.54 -9.12 -0.16
N HIS A 26 2.37 -9.98 -1.15
CA HIS A 26 1.67 -9.65 -2.39
C HIS A 26 0.16 -9.56 -2.11
N LYS A 27 -0.38 -8.35 -2.07
CA LYS A 27 -1.81 -8.05 -1.88
C LYS A 27 -2.27 -7.03 -2.92
N GLY A 28 -3.35 -7.35 -3.60
CA GLY A 28 -3.77 -6.68 -4.83
C GLY A 28 -3.21 -7.38 -6.06
N ILE A 29 -3.52 -6.88 -7.25
CA ILE A 29 -3.08 -7.38 -8.55
C ILE A 29 -3.10 -8.93 -8.62
N PRO A 30 -4.28 -9.55 -8.53
CA PRO A 30 -4.40 -11.00 -8.41
C PRO A 30 -3.91 -11.72 -9.69
N PHE A 31 -3.15 -12.81 -9.52
CA PHE A 31 -2.74 -13.67 -10.59
C PHE A 31 -3.85 -14.71 -10.89
N GLY A 32 -4.80 -14.33 -11.76
CA GLY A 32 -5.93 -15.18 -12.15
C GLY A 32 -6.96 -15.39 -11.04
N ARG A 33 -8.02 -16.14 -11.36
CA ARG A 33 -9.19 -16.29 -10.49
C ARG A 33 -8.89 -16.99 -9.16
N ARG A 34 -7.98 -17.95 -9.14
CA ARG A 34 -7.67 -18.76 -7.94
C ARG A 34 -6.94 -17.99 -6.85
N SER A 35 -6.26 -16.92 -7.20
CA SER A 35 -5.51 -16.10 -6.23
C SER A 35 -6.28 -14.87 -5.76
N TYR A 36 -7.43 -14.55 -6.37
CA TYR A 36 -8.15 -13.31 -6.10
C TYR A 36 -8.45 -13.13 -4.62
N GLN A 37 -9.09 -14.11 -3.99
CA GLN A 37 -9.47 -14.00 -2.57
C GLN A 37 -8.26 -13.76 -1.66
N HIS A 38 -7.16 -14.48 -1.86
CA HIS A 38 -5.95 -14.35 -1.04
C HIS A 38 -5.13 -13.10 -1.35
N SER A 39 -5.42 -12.40 -2.46
CA SER A 39 -4.82 -11.10 -2.76
C SER A 39 -5.54 -9.94 -2.08
N LEU A 40 -6.69 -10.17 -1.46
CA LEU A 40 -7.41 -9.15 -0.67
C LEU A 40 -6.71 -8.89 0.67
N CYS A 41 -6.95 -7.71 1.25
CA CYS A 41 -6.22 -7.19 2.40
C CYS A 41 -6.97 -7.31 3.75
N ASP A 42 -8.04 -8.07 3.82
CA ASP A 42 -8.87 -8.18 5.03
C ASP A 42 -8.15 -8.83 6.23
N ASP A 43 -7.07 -9.57 5.99
CA ASP A 43 -6.24 -10.23 7.00
C ASP A 43 -5.15 -9.32 7.62
N ILE A 44 -4.78 -8.22 6.96
CA ILE A 44 -3.57 -7.44 7.28
C ILE A 44 -3.67 -6.75 8.63
N GLY A 45 -4.76 -6.06 8.91
CA GLY A 45 -4.93 -5.37 10.19
C GLY A 45 -4.84 -6.31 11.40
N ARG A 46 -5.38 -7.53 11.26
CA ARG A 46 -5.34 -8.55 12.30
C ARG A 46 -3.92 -8.98 12.64
N VAL A 47 -3.11 -9.32 11.63
CA VAL A 47 -1.72 -9.75 11.88
C VAL A 47 -0.83 -8.60 12.31
N ALA A 48 -1.04 -7.40 11.79
CA ALA A 48 -0.29 -6.21 12.19
C ALA A 48 -0.49 -5.88 13.68
N ARG A 49 -1.74 -6.01 14.18
CA ARG A 49 -2.04 -5.83 15.60
C ARG A 49 -1.42 -6.92 16.47
N GLN A 50 -1.43 -8.18 16.00
CA GLN A 50 -0.91 -9.32 16.74
C GLN A 50 0.63 -9.30 16.82
N TYR A 51 1.31 -8.76 15.79
CA TYR A 51 2.76 -8.75 15.66
C TYR A 51 3.30 -7.32 15.48
N PRO A 52 3.25 -6.48 16.51
CA PRO A 52 3.69 -5.08 16.41
C PRO A 52 5.20 -4.91 16.21
N ASP A 53 5.97 -5.96 16.41
CA ASP A 53 7.42 -6.02 16.21
C ASP A 53 7.84 -6.46 14.79
N VAL A 54 6.86 -6.69 13.89
CA VAL A 54 7.06 -7.08 12.49
C VAL A 54 6.49 -6.00 11.58
N ASN A 55 7.25 -5.59 10.59
CA ASN A 55 6.79 -4.70 9.52
C ASN A 55 6.14 -5.53 8.40
N PHE A 56 4.92 -5.17 8.03
CA PHE A 56 4.19 -5.77 6.93
C PHE A 56 4.22 -4.83 5.72
N LEU A 57 4.95 -5.20 4.68
CA LEU A 57 5.07 -4.42 3.45
C LEU A 57 4.08 -4.98 2.42
N ILE A 58 3.03 -4.23 2.17
CA ILE A 58 1.91 -4.66 1.33
C ILE A 58 2.21 -4.28 -0.11
N TYR A 59 2.74 -5.21 -0.87
CA TYR A 59 3.03 -5.03 -2.29
C TYR A 59 1.74 -4.78 -3.06
N HIS A 60 1.79 -3.77 -3.93
CA HIS A 60 0.66 -3.25 -4.71
C HIS A 60 -0.44 -2.58 -3.87
N SER A 61 -0.21 -2.32 -2.56
CA SER A 61 -1.14 -1.56 -1.71
C SER A 61 -2.59 -2.06 -1.70
N GLY A 62 -2.82 -3.34 -2.03
CA GLY A 62 -4.16 -3.92 -2.18
C GLY A 62 -4.88 -3.54 -3.47
N PHE A 63 -4.26 -2.79 -4.38
CA PHE A 63 -4.89 -2.31 -5.62
C PHE A 63 -5.36 -3.47 -6.52
N VAL A 64 -6.57 -3.35 -7.06
CA VAL A 64 -7.16 -4.32 -8.00
C VAL A 64 -7.31 -3.67 -9.38
N PRO A 65 -6.61 -4.16 -10.42
CA PRO A 65 -6.74 -3.65 -11.77
C PRO A 65 -8.18 -3.77 -12.29
N GLY A 66 -8.69 -2.68 -12.88
CA GLY A 66 -10.07 -2.59 -13.37
C GLY A 66 -11.09 -2.13 -12.32
N ALA A 67 -10.75 -2.13 -11.04
CA ALA A 67 -11.52 -1.44 -10.03
C ALA A 67 -11.21 0.06 -10.09
N ILE A 68 -12.24 0.90 -10.23
CA ILE A 68 -12.06 2.36 -10.22
C ILE A 68 -11.89 2.83 -8.78
N GLU A 69 -10.72 3.38 -8.46
CA GLU A 69 -10.46 3.97 -7.15
C GLU A 69 -11.09 5.37 -7.06
N GLY A 70 -11.87 5.57 -6.03
CA GLY A 70 -12.55 6.82 -5.69
C GLY A 70 -12.22 7.29 -4.27
N PRO A 71 -13.05 8.18 -3.69
CA PRO A 71 -12.99 8.50 -2.27
C PRO A 71 -13.08 7.25 -1.41
N TYR A 72 -12.55 7.31 -0.17
CA TYR A 72 -12.63 6.19 0.75
C TYR A 72 -14.07 5.75 0.99
N ASP A 73 -14.33 4.48 0.73
CA ASP A 73 -15.61 3.82 0.96
C ASP A 73 -15.40 2.57 1.84
N PRO A 74 -15.82 2.61 3.13
CA PRO A 74 -15.68 1.46 4.04
C PRO A 74 -16.56 0.27 3.63
N GLY A 75 -17.54 0.45 2.76
CA GLY A 75 -18.37 -0.64 2.21
C GLY A 75 -17.68 -1.44 1.12
N ARG A 76 -16.57 -0.95 0.57
CA ARG A 76 -15.88 -1.59 -0.54
C ARG A 76 -15.14 -2.85 -0.10
N GLY A 77 -15.36 -3.95 -0.83
CA GLY A 77 -14.79 -5.27 -0.51
C GLY A 77 -13.42 -5.55 -1.14
N GLU A 78 -12.79 -4.57 -1.81
CA GLU A 78 -11.53 -4.74 -2.53
C GLU A 78 -10.76 -3.41 -2.62
N GLY A 79 -9.57 -3.44 -3.23
CA GLY A 79 -8.77 -2.24 -3.49
C GLY A 79 -8.11 -1.67 -2.23
N VAL A 80 -7.64 -0.44 -2.36
CA VAL A 80 -6.98 0.30 -1.27
C VAL A 80 -7.95 0.52 -0.09
N ASP A 81 -9.25 0.61 -0.36
CA ASP A 81 -10.27 0.80 0.69
C ASP A 81 -10.34 -0.39 1.63
N LEU A 82 -10.23 -1.62 1.12
CA LEU A 82 -10.21 -2.81 1.96
C LEU A 82 -8.97 -2.87 2.86
N LEU A 83 -7.81 -2.47 2.35
CA LEU A 83 -6.60 -2.37 3.18
C LEU A 83 -6.82 -1.38 4.33
N ILE A 84 -7.28 -0.17 4.03
CA ILE A 84 -7.55 0.87 5.03
C ILE A 84 -8.58 0.39 6.05
N ARG A 85 -9.69 -0.21 5.60
CA ARG A 85 -10.72 -0.75 6.48
C ARG A 85 -10.17 -1.81 7.42
N SER A 86 -9.41 -2.77 6.89
CA SER A 86 -8.77 -3.83 7.69
C SER A 86 -7.89 -3.25 8.80
N LEU A 87 -7.14 -2.19 8.50
CA LEU A 87 -6.32 -1.50 9.50
C LEU A 87 -7.19 -0.82 10.56
N GLN A 88 -8.19 -0.03 10.16
CA GLN A 88 -9.06 0.72 11.07
C GLN A 88 -9.85 -0.20 12.01
N GLU A 89 -10.42 -1.29 11.50
CA GLU A 89 -11.17 -2.29 12.28
C GLU A 89 -10.29 -2.97 13.35
N ASN A 90 -8.99 -2.97 13.16
CA ASN A 90 -8.02 -3.53 14.09
C ASN A 90 -7.27 -2.46 14.93
N GLY A 91 -7.69 -1.19 14.86
CA GLY A 91 -7.09 -0.10 15.63
C GLY A 91 -5.68 0.29 15.16
N ILE A 92 -5.34 -0.01 13.90
CA ILE A 92 -4.06 0.35 13.28
C ILE A 92 -4.24 1.69 12.56
N GLY A 93 -3.44 2.67 12.94
CA GLY A 93 -3.48 4.03 12.41
C GLY A 93 -2.17 4.45 11.71
N PRO A 94 -2.05 5.75 11.38
CA PRO A 94 -0.84 6.31 10.79
C PRO A 94 0.42 6.04 11.62
N GLY A 95 1.55 5.79 10.95
CA GLY A 95 2.83 5.51 11.61
C GLY A 95 2.93 4.10 12.20
N SER A 96 2.07 3.19 11.79
CA SER A 96 2.06 1.79 12.23
C SER A 96 3.16 0.96 11.54
N ASN A 97 3.17 -0.33 11.85
CA ASN A 97 4.04 -1.35 11.26
C ASN A 97 3.52 -1.89 9.89
N VAL A 98 2.59 -1.20 9.23
CA VAL A 98 2.09 -1.58 7.90
C VAL A 98 2.46 -0.54 6.87
N TYR A 99 3.07 -0.97 5.78
CA TYR A 99 3.55 -0.12 4.70
C TYR A 99 2.88 -0.48 3.39
N ALA A 100 2.37 0.52 2.68
CA ALA A 100 1.77 0.38 1.35
C ALA A 100 2.83 0.63 0.27
N GLU A 101 3.14 -0.40 -0.51
CA GLU A 101 4.14 -0.33 -1.58
C GLU A 101 3.44 -0.12 -2.94
N LEU A 102 3.98 0.77 -3.79
CA LEU A 102 3.34 1.27 -5.00
C LEU A 102 3.71 0.50 -6.27
N GLY A 103 4.48 -0.57 -6.20
CA GLY A 103 4.85 -1.38 -7.37
C GLY A 103 3.63 -1.80 -8.17
N SER A 104 3.70 -1.72 -9.48
CA SER A 104 2.58 -1.87 -10.41
C SER A 104 1.40 -0.90 -10.17
N THR A 105 0.99 -0.64 -8.93
CA THR A 105 -0.13 0.26 -8.61
C THR A 105 0.04 1.61 -9.30
N TRP A 106 1.21 2.25 -9.09
CA TRP A 106 1.50 3.51 -9.76
C TRP A 106 1.47 3.38 -11.29
N ARG A 107 2.04 2.32 -11.83
CA ARG A 107 2.06 2.04 -13.28
C ARG A 107 0.66 2.00 -13.88
N PHE A 108 -0.29 1.42 -13.18
CA PHE A 108 -1.68 1.32 -13.65
C PHE A 108 -2.40 2.66 -13.63
N VAL A 109 -2.14 3.52 -12.64
CA VAL A 109 -2.91 4.75 -12.44
C VAL A 109 -2.19 6.04 -12.85
N MET A 110 -0.92 6.01 -13.20
CA MET A 110 -0.14 7.21 -13.53
C MET A 110 -0.67 8.03 -14.71
N ARG A 111 -1.58 7.46 -15.53
CA ARG A 111 -2.25 8.14 -16.65
C ARG A 111 -3.66 8.61 -16.31
N ASP A 112 -4.13 8.34 -15.10
CA ASP A 112 -5.42 8.78 -14.58
C ASP A 112 -5.16 9.56 -13.28
N PRO A 113 -5.02 10.90 -13.36
CA PRO A 113 -4.63 11.71 -12.22
C PRO A 113 -5.66 11.70 -11.08
N ASP A 114 -6.94 11.50 -11.36
CA ASP A 114 -7.97 11.45 -10.32
C ASP A 114 -7.89 10.12 -9.55
N GLN A 115 -7.76 8.98 -10.23
CA GLN A 115 -7.54 7.70 -9.54
C GLN A 115 -6.22 7.68 -8.76
N ALA A 116 -5.14 8.20 -9.36
CA ALA A 116 -3.84 8.32 -8.68
C ALA A 116 -3.95 9.18 -7.42
N ALA A 117 -4.71 10.29 -7.49
CA ALA A 117 -4.95 11.16 -6.34
C ALA A 117 -5.77 10.46 -5.24
N HIS A 118 -6.77 9.68 -5.60
CA HIS A 118 -7.54 8.92 -4.62
C HIS A 118 -6.70 7.85 -3.93
N ILE A 119 -5.88 7.11 -4.67
CA ILE A 119 -4.98 6.10 -4.08
C ILE A 119 -3.97 6.75 -3.13
N LEU A 120 -3.15 7.68 -3.64
CA LEU A 120 -2.10 8.32 -2.85
C LEU A 120 -2.67 9.14 -1.70
N GLY A 121 -3.76 9.87 -1.95
CA GLY A 121 -4.44 10.67 -0.95
C GLY A 121 -4.97 9.82 0.21
N LYS A 122 -5.62 8.70 -0.09
CA LYS A 122 -6.11 7.74 0.92
C LYS A 122 -4.95 7.13 1.70
N LEU A 123 -3.94 6.61 1.02
CA LEU A 123 -2.79 5.99 1.69
C LEU A 123 -2.09 6.96 2.64
N MET A 124 -1.76 8.18 2.17
CA MET A 124 -1.12 9.19 3.03
C MET A 124 -2.03 9.65 4.19
N ARG A 125 -3.34 9.77 3.95
CA ARG A 125 -4.29 10.24 4.97
C ARG A 125 -4.51 9.20 6.07
N TYR A 126 -4.72 7.94 5.71
CA TYR A 126 -5.16 6.90 6.64
C TYR A 126 -4.02 6.03 7.17
N MET A 127 -2.93 5.86 6.43
CA MET A 127 -1.77 5.10 6.86
C MET A 127 -0.60 6.01 7.27
N GLY A 128 -0.57 7.25 6.78
CA GLY A 128 0.50 8.20 7.02
C GLY A 128 1.50 8.30 5.87
N GLU A 129 2.08 9.48 5.68
CA GLU A 129 3.04 9.74 4.61
C GLU A 129 4.37 8.97 4.76
N ASP A 130 4.67 8.52 5.97
CA ASP A 130 5.86 7.71 6.28
C ASP A 130 5.63 6.20 6.00
N ASN A 131 4.40 5.79 5.73
CA ASN A 131 4.02 4.40 5.49
C ASN A 131 3.74 4.08 4.02
N VAL A 132 4.09 4.98 3.10
CA VAL A 132 3.98 4.75 1.65
C VAL A 132 5.38 4.55 1.07
N LEU A 133 5.59 3.44 0.36
CA LEU A 133 6.87 3.05 -0.22
C LEU A 133 6.81 3.07 -1.75
N TRP A 134 7.87 3.54 -2.36
CA TRP A 134 8.04 3.46 -3.81
C TRP A 134 8.36 2.04 -4.26
N GLY A 135 7.73 1.62 -5.33
CA GLY A 135 8.10 0.47 -6.13
C GLY A 135 7.70 0.72 -7.58
N SER A 136 8.41 0.15 -8.52
CA SER A 136 8.12 0.27 -9.95
C SER A 136 7.61 -1.03 -10.56
N ASP A 137 7.98 -2.16 -9.97
CA ASP A 137 7.74 -3.49 -10.51
C ASP A 137 8.24 -3.64 -11.96
N SER A 138 9.35 -2.96 -12.26
CA SER A 138 9.87 -2.74 -13.61
C SER A 138 10.30 -4.02 -14.33
N ILE A 139 10.48 -5.12 -13.61
CA ILE A 139 10.72 -6.44 -14.20
C ILE A 139 9.64 -6.84 -15.24
N TRP A 140 8.41 -6.34 -15.04
CA TRP A 140 7.29 -6.60 -15.95
C TRP A 140 7.11 -5.51 -17.03
N TYR A 141 7.66 -4.31 -16.80
CA TYR A 141 7.38 -3.12 -17.63
C TYR A 141 8.59 -2.52 -18.31
N GLY A 142 9.79 -3.07 -18.12
CA GLY A 142 11.04 -2.53 -18.64
C GLY A 142 11.56 -1.36 -17.80
N SER A 143 12.06 -0.30 -18.44
CA SER A 143 12.63 0.84 -17.72
C SER A 143 11.60 1.53 -16.80
N PRO A 144 11.95 1.86 -15.55
CA PRO A 144 11.07 2.59 -14.65
C PRO A 144 11.06 4.10 -14.88
N GLN A 145 11.78 4.62 -15.88
CA GLN A 145 11.97 6.06 -16.04
C GLN A 145 10.68 6.83 -16.32
N ASP A 146 9.74 6.27 -17.08
CA ASP A 146 8.44 6.88 -17.32
C ASP A 146 7.61 6.97 -16.03
N GLN A 147 7.67 5.94 -15.20
CA GLN A 147 7.00 5.92 -13.89
C GLN A 147 7.60 6.96 -12.94
N ILE A 148 8.92 7.07 -12.89
CA ILE A 148 9.65 8.04 -12.06
C ILE A 148 9.30 9.47 -12.51
N GLN A 149 9.34 9.76 -13.80
CA GLN A 149 9.04 11.10 -14.31
C GLN A 149 7.57 11.49 -14.05
N ALA A 150 6.64 10.56 -14.28
CA ALA A 150 5.22 10.79 -13.98
C ALA A 150 5.01 11.09 -12.49
N PHE A 151 5.64 10.34 -11.57
CA PHE A 151 5.51 10.57 -10.12
C PHE A 151 6.16 11.88 -9.67
N ARG A 152 7.28 12.27 -10.28
CA ARG A 152 7.94 13.56 -9.96
C ARG A 152 7.08 14.78 -10.29
N SER A 153 6.28 14.71 -11.34
CA SER A 153 5.41 15.81 -11.78
C SER A 153 3.99 15.73 -11.21
N PHE A 154 3.59 14.57 -10.67
CA PHE A 154 2.23 14.35 -10.17
C PHE A 154 1.88 15.28 -9.01
N GLN A 155 0.64 15.80 -9.03
CA GLN A 155 0.05 16.60 -7.96
C GLN A 155 -1.38 16.11 -7.69
N ILE A 156 -1.76 16.07 -6.42
CA ILE A 156 -3.17 15.96 -6.04
C ILE A 156 -3.79 17.34 -6.21
N SER A 157 -4.85 17.48 -6.99
CA SER A 157 -5.51 18.76 -7.24
C SER A 157 -6.06 19.36 -5.94
N GLU A 158 -6.07 20.69 -5.83
CA GLU A 158 -6.63 21.41 -4.67
C GLU A 158 -8.08 20.98 -4.42
N ARG A 159 -8.87 20.82 -5.47
CA ARG A 159 -10.24 20.30 -5.39
C ARG A 159 -10.34 18.98 -4.63
N LEU A 160 -9.44 18.02 -4.88
CA LEU A 160 -9.45 16.73 -4.21
C LEU A 160 -8.85 16.81 -2.79
N GLN A 161 -7.87 17.70 -2.58
CA GLN A 161 -7.34 17.97 -1.25
C GLN A 161 -8.44 18.52 -0.33
N GLU A 162 -9.18 19.53 -0.78
CA GLU A 162 -10.27 20.16 -0.02
C GLU A 162 -11.44 19.19 0.21
N ALA A 163 -11.89 18.51 -0.85
CA ALA A 163 -13.06 17.63 -0.79
C ALA A 163 -12.83 16.41 0.11
N HIS A 164 -11.59 15.88 0.17
CA HIS A 164 -11.30 14.61 0.84
C HIS A 164 -10.24 14.71 1.93
N GLY A 165 -9.68 15.89 2.21
CA GLY A 165 -8.61 16.08 3.19
C GLY A 165 -7.32 15.35 2.79
N TYR A 166 -7.06 15.22 1.49
CA TYR A 166 -5.83 14.58 1.02
C TYR A 166 -4.63 15.52 1.18
N PRO A 167 -3.48 14.99 1.62
CA PRO A 167 -2.27 15.80 1.72
C PRO A 167 -1.74 16.20 0.34
N ALA A 168 -1.24 17.44 0.19
CA ALA A 168 -0.56 17.88 -1.02
C ALA A 168 0.74 17.10 -1.27
N MET A 169 1.11 16.89 -2.54
CA MET A 169 2.39 16.27 -2.92
C MET A 169 3.53 17.29 -2.84
N THR A 170 4.09 17.45 -1.64
CA THR A 170 5.26 18.32 -1.42
C THR A 170 6.57 17.66 -1.85
N PRO A 171 7.67 18.42 -2.08
CA PRO A 171 8.99 17.84 -2.33
C PRO A 171 9.43 16.84 -1.27
N LEU A 172 9.16 17.14 0.01
CA LEU A 172 9.50 16.24 1.12
C LEU A 172 8.71 14.94 1.06
N ARG A 173 7.40 14.99 0.80
CA ARG A 173 6.57 13.78 0.66
C ARG A 173 7.03 12.90 -0.50
N ARG A 174 7.41 13.51 -1.63
CA ARG A 174 8.02 12.77 -2.73
C ARG A 174 9.32 12.09 -2.34
N ALA A 175 10.22 12.81 -1.63
CA ALA A 175 11.47 12.22 -1.17
C ALA A 175 11.23 11.07 -0.17
N LYS A 176 10.27 11.22 0.73
CA LYS A 176 9.83 10.15 1.64
C LYS A 176 9.40 8.91 0.87
N ILE A 177 8.44 9.07 -0.04
CA ILE A 177 7.91 7.95 -0.81
C ILE A 177 8.98 7.33 -1.70
N PHE A 178 9.80 8.12 -2.41
CA PHE A 178 10.84 7.61 -3.31
C PHE A 178 11.96 6.83 -2.62
N GLY A 179 12.25 7.09 -1.35
CA GLY A 179 13.35 6.37 -0.72
C GLY A 179 13.53 6.56 0.78
N LEU A 180 13.23 7.74 1.35
CA LEU A 180 13.51 7.97 2.77
C LEU A 180 12.70 7.04 3.69
N ASN A 181 11.47 6.67 3.30
CA ASN A 181 10.68 5.71 4.06
C ASN A 181 11.27 4.31 3.95
N ALA A 182 11.66 3.88 2.74
CA ALA A 182 12.28 2.58 2.55
C ALA A 182 13.61 2.48 3.32
N ALA A 183 14.44 3.53 3.32
CA ALA A 183 15.66 3.57 4.11
C ALA A 183 15.41 3.28 5.59
N LYS A 184 14.38 3.86 6.19
CA LYS A 184 14.02 3.60 7.60
C LYS A 184 13.51 2.17 7.87
N VAL A 185 12.90 1.54 6.87
CA VAL A 185 12.32 0.20 7.03
C VAL A 185 13.37 -0.89 6.88
N TYR A 186 14.38 -0.66 6.03
CA TYR A 186 15.40 -1.66 5.68
C TYR A 186 16.74 -1.48 6.41
N ASP A 187 16.92 -0.36 7.13
CA ASP A 187 18.07 -0.15 8.04
C ASP A 187 17.87 -0.92 9.37
#